data_03fc602b044ce1759b1b37845c9190b6
#
_entry.id   03fc602b044ce1759b1b37845c9190b6
#
_cell.length_a   1.000
_cell.length_b   1.000
_cell.length_c   1.000
_cell.angle_alpha   90.00
_cell.angle_beta   90.00
_cell.angle_gamma   90.00
#
_symmetry.space_group_name_H-M   'P 1'
#
loop_
_entity.id
_entity.type
_entity.pdbx_description
1 polymer ?
#
loop_
_entity_poly.entity_id
_entity_poly.type
_entity_poly.pdbx_seq_one_letter_code
_entity_poly.pdbx_strand_id
1 'polypeptide(L)'
;MLRLVFRRLLAIAIFAVFAIAYAADLHAQQNVDVGANEVGGVVTSSKGPEAGVWVIAETTDLPTKFTRIVVTDDQGRYLIPDLPIANYSVWVRGYGLVDSPKMRAKPGSTLNLAAAVAPNDAAAAHYYPAAYWYAMLKIPPAADFGGATDIPKNITQDNWLRQMNNVDCIGCHQLGQEATRTIPAALGKFDSGAEAWQRRIQSGQSGEQMTNRIAGQFGGVPYKYFGDWTDRVAQGELPKNKPARPEGEERNIVVTSWEWSTPDKYLHDLISSDRRHPTVNAYGPLYGSPEYSTDNMPILDPKTNKVSFFKMPVRDPEMPVSLGPGHAGTVKPLADSPYWGGEVLWDTRANNHNSMFDKQGRVWLAATVRGMDNPAWCKKGSNNLYAQVFPLERSARQVAMLDPRTMKYSFIDTCFGTHHPQFGYDADNTLWLSGTGPVAGWVNTRVFDETGDSEKAIGWAPFVLDSNGNGKRDDFTEPGQPTDPGKDMRITGGSGPYAVMPNPKDGAIWYTVGVFGGQAGFMRFDPKTQLSEFYAVPKPGVGIRGGDIDTDGVAWGSESSGHLVSFDRRLCKAPLNGPGATGNHCPEGWKFYRYPGPGFEGFEDKSVEASYYTWVDQHNTLGLGENIPI
;
A
#
# COMPACT_ATOMS: atom_id res chain seq x y z
N MET A 1 -65.99 -15.56 44.07
CA MET A 1 -65.67 -16.11 42.75
C MET A 1 -65.51 -15.01 41.65
N LEU A 2 -66.41 -14.06 41.56
CA LEU A 2 -66.39 -13.03 40.48
C LEU A 2 -65.16 -12.15 40.47
N ARG A 3 -64.56 -11.75 41.61
CA ARG A 3 -63.35 -10.91 41.71
C ARG A 3 -62.07 -11.62 41.30
N LEU A 4 -62.02 -12.95 41.38
CA LEU A 4 -60.82 -13.73 40.98
C LEU A 4 -60.77 -13.95 39.46
N VAL A 5 -61.93 -14.12 38.83
CA VAL A 5 -62.12 -14.25 37.40
C VAL A 5 -61.76 -12.93 36.69
N PHE A 6 -62.18 -11.81 37.23
CA PHE A 6 -61.93 -10.46 36.70
C PHE A 6 -60.39 -10.12 36.75
N ARG A 7 -59.70 -10.50 37.86
CA ARG A 7 -58.22 -10.32 37.95
C ARG A 7 -57.46 -11.19 37.00
N ARG A 8 -57.92 -12.42 36.71
CA ARG A 8 -57.26 -13.29 35.73
C ARG A 8 -57.50 -12.83 34.29
N LEU A 9 -58.66 -12.36 33.95
CA LEU A 9 -58.96 -11.80 32.62
C LEU A 9 -58.23 -10.48 32.39
N LEU A 10 -58.07 -9.63 33.39
CA LEU A 10 -57.32 -8.39 33.32
C LEU A 10 -55.81 -8.67 33.14
N ALA A 11 -55.26 -9.68 33.84
CA ALA A 11 -53.82 -10.09 33.67
C ALA A 11 -53.54 -10.67 32.29
N ILE A 12 -54.47 -11.47 31.73
CA ILE A 12 -54.32 -12.02 30.36
C ILE A 12 -54.44 -10.91 29.31
N ALA A 13 -55.35 -9.95 29.49
CA ALA A 13 -55.47 -8.81 28.58
C ALA A 13 -54.24 -7.89 28.63
N ILE A 14 -53.66 -7.64 29.81
CA ILE A 14 -52.42 -6.89 29.95
C ILE A 14 -51.23 -7.64 29.29
N PHE A 15 -51.14 -8.95 29.48
CA PHE A 15 -50.08 -9.76 28.83
C PHE A 15 -50.23 -9.80 27.31
N ALA A 16 -51.47 -9.88 26.79
CA ALA A 16 -51.73 -9.82 25.34
C ALA A 16 -51.41 -8.44 24.76
N VAL A 17 -51.69 -7.34 25.45
CA VAL A 17 -51.34 -5.98 25.03
C VAL A 17 -49.83 -5.77 25.05
N PHE A 18 -49.13 -6.26 26.07
CA PHE A 18 -47.65 -6.24 26.10
C PHE A 18 -47.02 -7.10 25.00
N ALA A 19 -47.56 -8.28 24.72
CA ALA A 19 -47.07 -9.14 23.63
C ALA A 19 -47.33 -8.52 22.26
N ILE A 20 -48.48 -7.86 22.05
CA ILE A 20 -48.77 -7.15 20.79
C ILE A 20 -47.93 -5.87 20.67
N ALA A 21 -47.69 -5.12 21.74
CA ALA A 21 -46.81 -3.96 21.75
C ALA A 21 -45.35 -4.37 21.49
N TYR A 22 -44.88 -5.47 22.09
CA TYR A 22 -43.54 -6.01 21.85
C TYR A 22 -43.36 -6.53 20.42
N ALA A 23 -44.39 -7.16 19.84
CA ALA A 23 -44.38 -7.59 18.44
C ALA A 23 -44.47 -6.40 17.46
N ALA A 24 -45.20 -5.33 17.82
CA ALA A 24 -45.27 -4.11 17.02
C ALA A 24 -43.95 -3.31 17.06
N ASP A 25 -43.27 -3.24 18.22
CA ASP A 25 -41.95 -2.63 18.33
C ASP A 25 -40.89 -3.42 17.55
N LEU A 26 -40.95 -4.76 17.56
CA LEU A 26 -40.08 -5.59 16.73
C LEU A 26 -40.32 -5.39 15.23
N HIS A 27 -41.55 -5.09 14.80
CA HIS A 27 -41.85 -4.79 13.39
C HIS A 27 -41.52 -3.34 12.98
N ALA A 28 -41.70 -2.39 13.91
CA ALA A 28 -41.38 -0.98 13.67
C ALA A 28 -39.85 -0.70 13.59
N GLN A 29 -39.03 -1.54 14.23
CA GLN A 29 -37.55 -1.42 14.21
C GLN A 29 -36.89 -2.00 12.97
N GLN A 30 -37.61 -2.65 12.07
CA GLN A 30 -37.00 -3.41 10.95
C GLN A 30 -37.10 -2.74 9.57
N ASN A 31 -37.81 -1.64 9.43
CA ASN A 31 -37.93 -1.02 8.11
C ASN A 31 -36.73 -0.10 7.81
N VAL A 32 -35.96 -0.46 6.79
CA VAL A 32 -34.99 0.41 6.15
C VAL A 32 -35.68 1.15 5.02
N ASP A 33 -35.62 2.47 5.02
CA ASP A 33 -36.11 3.28 3.90
C ASP A 33 -35.14 3.12 2.73
N VAL A 34 -35.64 2.72 1.56
CA VAL A 34 -34.82 2.35 0.40
C VAL A 34 -35.16 3.26 -0.77
N GLY A 35 -34.20 4.08 -1.19
CA GLY A 35 -34.32 4.95 -2.35
C GLY A 35 -34.25 4.20 -3.68
N ALA A 36 -34.53 4.90 -4.77
CA ALA A 36 -34.66 4.30 -6.12
C ALA A 36 -33.36 3.64 -6.65
N ASN A 37 -32.20 4.08 -6.18
CA ASN A 37 -30.88 3.56 -6.56
C ASN A 37 -30.15 2.83 -5.41
N GLU A 38 -30.92 2.28 -4.48
CA GLU A 38 -30.41 1.62 -3.29
C GLU A 38 -30.95 0.19 -3.17
N VAL A 39 -30.30 -0.64 -2.38
CA VAL A 39 -30.83 -1.93 -1.90
C VAL A 39 -30.64 -1.97 -0.38
N GLY A 40 -31.70 -2.18 0.35
CA GLY A 40 -31.65 -2.22 1.82
C GLY A 40 -32.51 -3.33 2.40
N GLY A 41 -32.33 -3.61 3.68
CA GLY A 41 -33.08 -4.64 4.38
C GLY A 41 -32.43 -5.05 5.69
N VAL A 42 -32.77 -6.24 6.16
CA VAL A 42 -32.27 -6.81 7.42
C VAL A 42 -31.62 -8.15 7.18
N VAL A 43 -30.49 -8.37 7.82
CA VAL A 43 -29.80 -9.67 7.87
C VAL A 43 -30.14 -10.37 9.18
N THR A 44 -30.65 -11.60 9.10
CA THR A 44 -30.97 -12.42 10.27
C THR A 44 -30.38 -13.82 10.14
N SER A 45 -30.14 -14.47 11.28
CA SER A 45 -29.81 -15.90 11.35
C SER A 45 -30.73 -16.60 12.36
N SER A 46 -30.49 -17.86 12.65
CA SER A 46 -31.16 -18.58 13.75
C SER A 46 -30.90 -17.98 15.14
N LYS A 47 -29.93 -17.05 15.26
CA LYS A 47 -29.58 -16.35 16.50
C LYS A 47 -30.21 -14.97 16.62
N GLY A 48 -30.97 -14.52 15.59
CA GLY A 48 -31.55 -13.20 15.51
C GLY A 48 -30.86 -12.30 14.48
N PRO A 49 -30.97 -10.95 14.63
CA PRO A 49 -30.28 -10.00 13.78
C PRO A 49 -28.76 -10.19 13.79
N GLU A 50 -28.11 -10.09 12.63
CA GLU A 50 -26.67 -10.26 12.46
C GLU A 50 -25.97 -8.89 12.34
N ALA A 51 -25.38 -8.43 13.42
CA ALA A 51 -24.61 -7.20 13.49
C ALA A 51 -23.18 -7.38 12.97
N GLY A 52 -22.61 -6.33 12.34
CA GLY A 52 -21.22 -6.30 11.91
C GLY A 52 -20.89 -7.37 10.84
N VAL A 53 -21.84 -7.64 9.93
CA VAL A 53 -21.61 -8.54 8.79
C VAL A 53 -21.66 -7.77 7.48
N TRP A 54 -20.93 -8.23 6.49
CA TRP A 54 -20.87 -7.61 5.17
C TRP A 54 -22.04 -8.06 4.31
N VAL A 55 -22.72 -7.09 3.69
CA VAL A 55 -23.69 -7.34 2.61
C VAL A 55 -23.04 -6.91 1.31
N ILE A 56 -22.90 -7.85 0.42
CA ILE A 56 -22.13 -7.74 -0.83
C ILE A 56 -23.10 -7.76 -2.00
N ALA A 57 -23.10 -6.71 -2.82
CA ALA A 57 -23.83 -6.63 -4.09
C ALA A 57 -22.86 -6.63 -5.26
N GLU A 58 -22.92 -7.64 -6.09
CA GLU A 58 -22.03 -7.85 -7.24
C GLU A 58 -22.82 -7.93 -8.54
N THR A 59 -22.31 -7.34 -9.62
CA THR A 59 -22.90 -7.45 -10.95
C THR A 59 -21.84 -7.53 -12.04
N THR A 60 -22.19 -8.26 -13.11
CA THR A 60 -21.46 -8.30 -14.39
C THR A 60 -22.27 -7.69 -15.54
N ASP A 61 -23.39 -7.06 -15.23
CA ASP A 61 -24.24 -6.40 -16.25
C ASP A 61 -23.68 -5.04 -16.69
N LEU A 62 -22.71 -4.49 -15.94
CA LEU A 62 -22.02 -3.24 -16.27
C LEU A 62 -20.81 -3.50 -17.19
N PRO A 63 -20.26 -2.47 -17.84
CA PRO A 63 -19.09 -2.61 -18.71
C PRO A 63 -17.85 -3.24 -18.06
N THR A 64 -17.71 -3.11 -16.74
CA THR A 64 -16.74 -3.85 -15.94
C THR A 64 -17.43 -4.46 -14.72
N LYS A 65 -16.93 -5.57 -14.21
CA LYS A 65 -17.48 -6.19 -13.00
C LYS A 65 -17.40 -5.21 -11.85
N PHE A 66 -18.52 -5.04 -11.17
CA PHE A 66 -18.72 -4.08 -10.10
C PHE A 66 -19.22 -4.76 -8.84
N THR A 67 -18.66 -4.37 -7.71
CA THR A 67 -19.08 -4.84 -6.40
C THR A 67 -19.20 -3.67 -5.43
N ARG A 68 -20.28 -3.64 -4.65
CA ARG A 68 -20.45 -2.70 -3.53
C ARG A 68 -20.75 -3.45 -2.25
N ILE A 69 -20.10 -3.07 -1.17
CA ILE A 69 -20.15 -3.76 0.12
C ILE A 69 -20.45 -2.75 1.22
N VAL A 70 -21.37 -3.11 2.10
CA VAL A 70 -21.70 -2.37 3.32
C VAL A 70 -21.68 -3.31 4.51
N VAL A 71 -21.71 -2.74 5.73
CA VAL A 71 -21.74 -3.48 6.99
C VAL A 71 -23.08 -3.27 7.67
N THR A 72 -23.64 -4.30 8.31
CA THR A 72 -24.89 -4.21 9.07
C THR A 72 -24.70 -3.50 10.41
N ASP A 73 -25.74 -2.77 10.84
CA ASP A 73 -25.82 -2.16 12.17
C ASP A 73 -26.14 -3.17 13.30
N ASP A 74 -26.34 -2.69 14.53
CA ASP A 74 -26.66 -3.53 15.70
C ASP A 74 -27.97 -4.30 15.56
N GLN A 75 -28.89 -3.82 14.73
CA GLN A 75 -30.16 -4.46 14.43
C GLN A 75 -30.14 -5.33 13.19
N GLY A 76 -28.94 -5.54 12.60
CA GLY A 76 -28.76 -6.29 11.35
C GLY A 76 -29.25 -5.54 10.12
N ARG A 77 -29.55 -4.24 10.21
CA ARG A 77 -30.03 -3.42 9.10
C ARG A 77 -28.87 -3.01 8.21
N TYR A 78 -29.11 -2.91 6.92
CA TYR A 78 -28.14 -2.44 5.94
C TYR A 78 -28.79 -1.59 4.84
N LEU A 79 -28.01 -0.69 4.25
CA LEU A 79 -28.37 0.06 3.06
C LEU A 79 -27.16 0.12 2.14
N ILE A 80 -27.29 -0.37 0.91
CA ILE A 80 -26.27 -0.28 -0.14
C ILE A 80 -26.64 0.92 -1.01
N PRO A 81 -25.92 2.05 -0.91
CA PRO A 81 -26.25 3.28 -1.60
C PRO A 81 -25.72 3.31 -3.03
N ASP A 82 -26.27 4.19 -3.85
CA ASP A 82 -25.78 4.63 -5.17
C ASP A 82 -25.43 3.49 -6.14
N LEU A 83 -26.26 2.45 -6.18
CA LEU A 83 -26.09 1.35 -7.11
C LEU A 83 -26.45 1.77 -8.54
N PRO A 84 -25.55 1.58 -9.52
CA PRO A 84 -25.89 1.67 -10.93
C PRO A 84 -27.06 0.76 -11.30
N ILE A 85 -27.83 1.12 -12.33
CA ILE A 85 -28.97 0.33 -12.80
C ILE A 85 -28.46 -0.98 -13.42
N ALA A 86 -28.62 -2.09 -12.70
CA ALA A 86 -28.20 -3.43 -13.09
C ALA A 86 -28.95 -4.49 -12.28
N ASN A 87 -28.77 -5.77 -12.63
CA ASN A 87 -29.20 -6.87 -11.77
C ASN A 87 -28.02 -7.31 -10.89
N TYR A 88 -28.22 -7.35 -9.59
CA TYR A 88 -27.20 -7.71 -8.63
C TYR A 88 -27.42 -9.09 -8.06
N SER A 89 -26.32 -9.81 -7.83
CA SER A 89 -26.27 -10.93 -6.90
C SER A 89 -25.90 -10.37 -5.51
N VAL A 90 -26.75 -10.58 -4.51
CA VAL A 90 -26.58 -10.03 -3.16
C VAL A 90 -26.50 -11.18 -2.17
N TRP A 91 -25.48 -11.15 -1.29
CA TRP A 91 -25.29 -12.17 -0.25
C TRP A 91 -24.62 -11.59 0.99
N VAL A 92 -24.59 -12.38 2.05
CA VAL A 92 -24.00 -12.03 3.34
C VAL A 92 -22.71 -12.81 3.56
N ARG A 93 -21.72 -12.14 4.11
CA ARG A 93 -20.45 -12.70 4.60
C ARG A 93 -20.15 -12.10 5.99
N GLY A 94 -19.54 -12.89 6.88
CA GLY A 94 -19.14 -12.37 8.19
C GLY A 94 -18.35 -13.37 8.99
N TYR A 95 -17.66 -12.92 10.01
CA TYR A 95 -16.92 -13.81 10.90
C TYR A 95 -17.89 -14.68 11.71
N GLY A 96 -17.63 -15.99 11.73
CA GLY A 96 -18.52 -17.00 12.29
C GLY A 96 -19.64 -17.45 11.35
N LEU A 97 -19.68 -16.94 10.14
CA LEU A 97 -20.60 -17.31 9.07
C LEU A 97 -19.86 -17.97 7.90
N VAL A 98 -20.60 -18.59 7.00
CA VAL A 98 -20.21 -18.87 5.61
C VAL A 98 -21.01 -17.98 4.67
N ASP A 99 -20.60 -17.86 3.42
CA ASP A 99 -21.37 -17.11 2.42
C ASP A 99 -22.81 -17.63 2.36
N SER A 100 -23.78 -16.72 2.48
CA SER A 100 -25.18 -17.07 2.29
C SER A 100 -25.48 -17.36 0.81
N PRO A 101 -26.61 -18.02 0.50
CA PRO A 101 -27.09 -18.09 -0.87
C PRO A 101 -27.20 -16.70 -1.50
N LYS A 102 -26.77 -16.59 -2.76
CA LYS A 102 -26.89 -15.35 -3.53
C LYS A 102 -28.34 -15.11 -3.96
N MET A 103 -28.88 -13.97 -3.59
CA MET A 103 -30.22 -13.52 -3.96
C MET A 103 -30.13 -12.49 -5.09
N ARG A 104 -31.14 -12.45 -5.97
CA ARG A 104 -31.22 -11.43 -7.02
C ARG A 104 -31.94 -10.18 -6.52
N ALA A 105 -31.39 -9.01 -6.80
CA ALA A 105 -31.98 -7.73 -6.51
C ALA A 105 -31.72 -6.70 -7.61
N LYS A 106 -32.56 -5.67 -7.66
CA LYS A 106 -32.35 -4.44 -8.45
C LYS A 106 -32.37 -3.25 -7.52
N PRO A 107 -31.74 -2.12 -7.89
CA PRO A 107 -31.93 -0.86 -7.16
C PRO A 107 -33.41 -0.54 -6.96
N GLY A 108 -33.76 0.04 -5.81
CA GLY A 108 -35.12 0.29 -5.35
C GLY A 108 -35.76 -0.90 -4.62
N SER A 109 -35.01 -1.99 -4.35
CA SER A 109 -35.56 -3.19 -3.72
C SER A 109 -35.26 -3.26 -2.22
N THR A 110 -36.29 -3.61 -1.43
CA THR A 110 -36.09 -4.10 -0.06
C THR A 110 -35.80 -5.59 -0.11
N LEU A 111 -34.66 -6.02 0.46
CA LEU A 111 -34.21 -7.41 0.44
C LEU A 111 -33.75 -7.85 1.83
N ASN A 112 -34.53 -8.68 2.50
CA ASN A 112 -34.13 -9.31 3.76
C ASN A 112 -33.32 -10.59 3.44
N LEU A 113 -32.19 -10.78 4.12
CA LEU A 113 -31.24 -11.85 3.89
C LEU A 113 -31.12 -12.77 5.11
N ALA A 114 -30.98 -14.07 4.84
CA ALA A 114 -30.68 -15.06 5.85
C ALA A 114 -29.17 -15.36 5.84
N ALA A 115 -28.48 -15.08 6.94
CA ALA A 115 -27.10 -15.44 7.13
C ALA A 115 -26.94 -16.94 7.41
N ALA A 116 -25.88 -17.53 6.88
CA ALA A 116 -25.54 -18.93 7.06
C ALA A 116 -24.45 -19.10 8.13
N VAL A 117 -24.84 -19.60 9.31
CA VAL A 117 -23.88 -19.87 10.41
C VAL A 117 -22.90 -20.95 9.97
N ALA A 118 -21.60 -20.73 10.21
CA ALA A 118 -20.58 -21.71 9.88
C ALA A 118 -20.79 -23.02 10.64
N PRO A 119 -20.75 -24.19 10.00
CA PRO A 119 -21.01 -25.47 10.63
C PRO A 119 -19.89 -25.90 11.62
N ASN A 120 -18.71 -25.37 11.46
CA ASN A 120 -17.54 -25.63 12.31
C ASN A 120 -16.51 -24.51 12.19
N ASP A 121 -15.46 -24.56 13.03
CA ASP A 121 -14.39 -23.56 13.07
C ASP A 121 -13.60 -23.50 11.76
N ALA A 122 -13.38 -24.61 11.06
CA ALA A 122 -12.67 -24.62 9.79
C ALA A 122 -13.44 -23.84 8.70
N ALA A 123 -14.74 -24.06 8.61
CA ALA A 123 -15.60 -23.31 7.70
C ALA A 123 -15.64 -21.81 8.04
N ALA A 124 -15.67 -21.45 9.33
CA ALA A 124 -15.60 -20.06 9.77
C ALA A 124 -14.25 -19.43 9.43
N ALA A 125 -13.16 -20.14 9.68
CA ALA A 125 -11.79 -19.64 9.45
C ALA A 125 -11.48 -19.41 7.98
N HIS A 126 -12.18 -20.06 7.05
CA HIS A 126 -12.04 -19.80 5.60
C HIS A 126 -12.21 -18.30 5.26
N TYR A 127 -13.06 -17.59 6.00
CA TYR A 127 -13.37 -16.18 5.81
C TYR A 127 -12.55 -15.23 6.70
N TYR A 128 -11.57 -15.74 7.45
CA TYR A 128 -10.71 -14.89 8.27
C TYR A 128 -9.77 -14.05 7.37
N PRO A 129 -9.41 -12.83 7.80
CA PRO A 129 -8.44 -12.00 7.08
C PRO A 129 -7.13 -12.75 6.87
N ALA A 130 -6.47 -12.45 5.76
CA ALA A 130 -5.18 -13.05 5.41
C ALA A 130 -4.16 -12.98 6.53
N ALA A 131 -4.11 -11.87 7.28
CA ALA A 131 -3.21 -11.68 8.41
C ALA A 131 -3.33 -12.77 9.49
N TYR A 132 -4.54 -13.27 9.75
CA TYR A 132 -4.74 -14.34 10.74
C TYR A 132 -4.08 -15.66 10.31
N TRP A 133 -4.13 -15.97 9.03
CA TRP A 133 -3.46 -17.13 8.45
C TRP A 133 -1.95 -16.91 8.33
N TYR A 134 -1.52 -15.69 8.02
CA TYR A 134 -0.11 -15.35 7.93
C TYR A 134 0.58 -15.37 9.30
N ALA A 135 -0.12 -14.99 10.37
CA ALA A 135 0.38 -15.07 11.75
C ALA A 135 0.79 -16.49 12.19
N MET A 136 0.34 -17.53 11.47
CA MET A 136 0.76 -18.92 11.70
C MET A 136 2.17 -19.22 11.17
N LEU A 137 2.78 -18.33 10.37
CA LEU A 137 4.17 -18.48 9.91
C LEU A 137 5.11 -18.38 11.11
N LYS A 138 5.98 -19.36 11.28
CA LYS A 138 7.00 -19.34 12.33
C LYS A 138 8.15 -18.41 11.95
N ILE A 139 8.63 -17.65 12.92
CA ILE A 139 9.81 -16.80 12.79
C ILE A 139 11.00 -17.52 13.44
N PRO A 140 12.18 -17.59 12.78
CA PRO A 140 13.37 -18.17 13.39
C PRO A 140 13.70 -17.49 14.72
N PRO A 141 14.00 -18.25 15.79
CA PRO A 141 14.40 -17.67 17.06
C PRO A 141 15.70 -16.87 16.93
N ALA A 142 15.91 -15.87 17.79
CA ALA A 142 17.09 -14.99 17.72
C ALA A 142 18.43 -15.74 17.75
N ALA A 143 18.47 -16.89 18.43
CA ALA A 143 19.66 -17.74 18.53
C ALA A 143 20.07 -18.38 17.19
N ASP A 144 19.19 -18.46 16.21
CA ASP A 144 19.46 -19.05 14.90
C ASP A 144 20.22 -18.10 13.96
N PHE A 145 20.31 -16.83 14.31
CA PHE A 145 20.98 -15.79 13.52
C PHE A 145 22.47 -15.65 13.88
N GLY A 146 23.21 -14.87 13.09
CA GLY A 146 24.63 -14.61 13.33
C GLY A 146 25.56 -15.76 12.89
N GLY A 147 25.07 -16.72 12.11
CA GLY A 147 25.83 -17.87 11.60
C GLY A 147 25.76 -19.10 12.49
N ALA A 148 24.81 -19.17 13.42
CA ALA A 148 24.54 -20.35 14.22
C ALA A 148 23.82 -21.47 13.44
N THR A 149 23.17 -21.11 12.34
CA THR A 149 22.43 -22.03 11.45
C THR A 149 22.76 -21.73 9.99
N ASP A 150 21.96 -22.27 9.05
CA ASP A 150 22.06 -21.99 7.60
C ASP A 150 21.66 -20.57 7.22
N ILE A 151 21.15 -19.76 8.17
CA ILE A 151 20.84 -18.34 7.92
C ILE A 151 22.15 -17.58 7.67
N PRO A 152 22.28 -16.84 6.55
CA PRO A 152 23.48 -16.08 6.26
C PRO A 152 23.87 -15.14 7.41
N LYS A 153 25.17 -15.08 7.76
CA LYS A 153 25.70 -14.35 8.93
C LYS A 153 25.34 -12.87 8.97
N ASN A 154 25.16 -12.26 7.81
CA ASN A 154 24.78 -10.85 7.65
C ASN A 154 23.28 -10.59 7.84
N ILE A 155 22.46 -11.63 7.98
CA ILE A 155 21.03 -11.52 8.22
C ILE A 155 20.77 -11.55 9.71
N THR A 156 20.08 -10.54 10.22
CA THR A 156 19.60 -10.45 11.59
C THR A 156 18.11 -10.81 11.65
N GLN A 157 17.60 -11.09 12.86
CA GLN A 157 16.15 -11.29 13.05
C GLN A 157 15.34 -10.05 12.64
N ASP A 158 15.85 -8.83 12.89
CA ASP A 158 15.23 -7.60 12.43
C ASP A 158 15.17 -7.51 10.91
N ASN A 159 16.23 -7.90 10.20
CA ASN A 159 16.22 -7.97 8.73
C ASN A 159 15.17 -8.98 8.25
N TRP A 160 15.07 -10.15 8.91
CA TRP A 160 14.07 -11.16 8.59
C TRP A 160 12.64 -10.60 8.74
N LEU A 161 12.31 -10.05 9.91
CA LEU A 161 11.00 -9.46 10.20
C LEU A 161 10.67 -8.34 9.21
N ARG A 162 11.61 -7.47 8.93
CA ARG A 162 11.45 -6.38 7.96
C ARG A 162 11.11 -6.89 6.56
N GLN A 163 11.80 -7.92 6.09
CA GLN A 163 11.56 -8.49 4.77
C GLN A 163 10.23 -9.25 4.70
N MET A 164 9.90 -10.02 5.74
CA MET A 164 8.66 -10.80 5.79
C MET A 164 7.43 -9.93 6.00
N ASN A 165 7.53 -8.82 6.75
CA ASN A 165 6.36 -8.07 7.21
C ASN A 165 6.04 -6.79 6.41
N ASN A 166 6.96 -6.22 5.63
CA ASN A 166 6.64 -4.96 4.93
C ASN A 166 7.35 -4.79 3.59
N VAL A 167 8.54 -5.32 3.39
CA VAL A 167 9.39 -4.88 2.28
C VAL A 167 9.24 -5.75 1.04
N ASP A 168 9.45 -7.07 1.16
CA ASP A 168 9.51 -7.95 -0.03
C ASP A 168 8.22 -8.72 -0.26
N CYS A 169 8.00 -9.81 0.50
CA CYS A 169 6.91 -10.74 0.23
C CYS A 169 5.54 -10.07 0.34
N ILE A 170 5.27 -9.44 1.48
CA ILE A 170 3.97 -8.79 1.72
C ILE A 170 3.81 -7.48 0.93
N GLY A 171 4.91 -6.91 0.44
CA GLY A 171 4.88 -5.73 -0.43
C GLY A 171 4.23 -5.96 -1.78
N CYS A 172 4.19 -7.21 -2.26
CA CYS A 172 3.57 -7.59 -3.54
C CYS A 172 2.42 -8.59 -3.35
N HIS A 173 2.41 -9.34 -2.25
CA HIS A 173 1.44 -10.39 -1.96
C HIS A 173 0.78 -10.18 -0.62
N GLN A 174 -0.54 -10.28 -0.55
CA GLN A 174 -1.25 -10.44 0.71
C GLN A 174 -1.08 -11.90 1.17
N LEU A 175 0.04 -12.19 1.86
CA LEU A 175 0.31 -13.51 2.38
C LEU A 175 -0.77 -13.95 3.39
N GLY A 176 -1.13 -15.22 3.33
CA GLY A 176 -2.22 -15.76 4.15
C GLY A 176 -3.57 -15.82 3.45
N GLN A 177 -3.78 -15.12 2.32
CA GLN A 177 -4.93 -15.39 1.48
C GLN A 177 -4.87 -16.83 0.92
N GLU A 178 -6.01 -17.38 0.51
CA GLU A 178 -6.11 -18.79 0.08
C GLU A 178 -5.11 -19.14 -1.03
N ALA A 179 -4.98 -18.27 -2.03
CA ALA A 179 -4.03 -18.48 -3.12
C ALA A 179 -2.56 -18.55 -2.67
N THR A 180 -2.19 -17.98 -1.53
CA THR A 180 -0.81 -18.03 -1.02
C THR A 180 -0.58 -19.08 0.05
N ARG A 181 -1.59 -19.40 0.87
CA ARG A 181 -1.49 -20.42 1.93
C ARG A 181 -1.72 -21.86 1.46
N THR A 182 -2.08 -22.05 0.20
CA THR A 182 -2.28 -23.37 -0.41
C THR A 182 -1.30 -23.58 -1.56
N ILE A 183 -0.81 -24.79 -1.75
CA ILE A 183 0.01 -25.17 -2.91
C ILE A 183 -0.93 -25.72 -3.98
N PRO A 184 -1.00 -25.08 -5.17
CA PRO A 184 -1.88 -25.55 -6.24
C PRO A 184 -1.51 -26.96 -6.69
N ALA A 185 -2.48 -27.88 -6.76
CA ALA A 185 -2.27 -29.24 -7.23
C ALA A 185 -1.69 -29.32 -8.65
N ALA A 186 -1.95 -28.33 -9.48
CA ALA A 186 -1.43 -28.20 -10.84
C ALA A 186 0.11 -28.07 -10.90
N LEU A 187 0.78 -27.67 -9.80
CA LEU A 187 2.25 -27.66 -9.72
C LEU A 187 2.88 -29.05 -9.62
N GLY A 188 2.11 -30.08 -9.28
CA GLY A 188 2.57 -31.46 -9.11
C GLY A 188 2.65 -31.89 -7.65
N LYS A 189 3.37 -33.00 -7.41
CA LYS A 189 3.63 -33.54 -6.08
C LYS A 189 5.09 -33.28 -5.72
N PHE A 190 5.35 -33.03 -4.44
CA PHE A 190 6.66 -32.68 -3.89
C PHE A 190 6.93 -33.54 -2.67
N ASP A 191 8.20 -33.82 -2.42
CA ASP A 191 8.64 -34.58 -1.23
C ASP A 191 8.61 -33.70 0.05
N SER A 192 8.59 -32.38 -0.12
CA SER A 192 8.50 -31.41 0.99
C SER A 192 7.79 -30.13 0.59
N GLY A 193 7.19 -29.43 1.56
CA GLY A 193 6.65 -28.09 1.38
C GLY A 193 7.69 -27.07 0.93
N ALA A 194 8.96 -27.24 1.33
CA ALA A 194 10.06 -26.38 0.90
C ALA A 194 10.30 -26.49 -0.63
N GLU A 195 10.32 -27.68 -1.18
CA GLU A 195 10.42 -27.91 -2.64
C GLU A 195 9.20 -27.36 -3.38
N ALA A 196 8.01 -27.55 -2.82
CA ALA A 196 6.78 -27.00 -3.39
C ALA A 196 6.85 -25.47 -3.51
N TRP A 197 7.35 -24.79 -2.48
CA TRP A 197 7.52 -23.32 -2.50
C TRP A 197 8.61 -22.89 -3.47
N GLN A 198 9.75 -23.57 -3.53
CA GLN A 198 10.80 -23.29 -4.51
C GLN A 198 10.25 -23.39 -5.93
N ARG A 199 9.53 -24.48 -6.25
CA ARG A 199 8.92 -24.67 -7.56
C ARG A 199 7.86 -23.62 -7.88
N ARG A 200 7.05 -23.26 -6.89
CA ARG A 200 5.97 -22.29 -7.04
C ARG A 200 6.48 -20.91 -7.47
N ILE A 201 7.46 -20.36 -6.75
CA ILE A 201 7.95 -19.01 -7.05
C ILE A 201 8.66 -18.92 -8.40
N GLN A 202 9.26 -20.01 -8.87
CA GLN A 202 9.90 -20.07 -10.19
C GLN A 202 8.91 -19.94 -11.35
N SER A 203 7.63 -20.24 -11.12
CA SER A 203 6.56 -20.21 -12.13
C SER A 203 6.00 -18.82 -12.40
N GLY A 204 6.27 -17.83 -11.56
CA GLY A 204 5.74 -16.47 -11.71
C GLY A 204 6.53 -15.65 -12.72
N GLN A 205 5.90 -14.60 -13.27
CA GLN A 205 6.59 -13.63 -14.13
C GLN A 205 7.75 -12.93 -13.39
N SER A 206 7.64 -12.71 -12.08
CA SER A 206 8.72 -12.23 -11.20
C SER A 206 9.52 -13.36 -10.55
N GLY A 207 9.52 -14.56 -11.12
CA GLY A 207 10.17 -15.76 -10.55
C GLY A 207 11.65 -15.57 -10.27
N GLU A 208 12.37 -14.92 -11.15
CA GLU A 208 13.79 -14.60 -10.96
C GLU A 208 14.00 -13.66 -9.75
N GLN A 209 13.21 -12.59 -9.64
CA GLN A 209 13.30 -11.65 -8.53
C GLN A 209 12.99 -12.32 -7.18
N MET A 210 11.91 -13.11 -7.11
CA MET A 210 11.54 -13.87 -5.90
C MET A 210 12.62 -14.89 -5.52
N THR A 211 13.15 -15.64 -6.49
CA THR A 211 14.19 -16.63 -6.27
C THR A 211 15.48 -15.97 -5.79
N ASN A 212 15.92 -14.89 -6.42
CA ASN A 212 17.09 -14.13 -5.98
C ASN A 212 16.93 -13.58 -4.56
N ARG A 213 15.74 -13.16 -4.19
CA ARG A 213 15.46 -12.70 -2.82
C ARG A 213 15.55 -13.85 -1.82
N ILE A 214 14.87 -14.95 -2.05
CA ILE A 214 14.81 -16.07 -1.09
C ILE A 214 16.10 -16.88 -1.10
N ALA A 215 16.58 -17.32 -2.26
CA ALA A 215 17.77 -18.17 -2.35
C ALA A 215 19.06 -17.35 -2.27
N GLY A 216 19.13 -16.21 -2.99
CA GLY A 216 20.35 -15.39 -3.05
C GLY A 216 20.59 -14.60 -1.76
N GLN A 217 19.59 -13.92 -1.24
CA GLN A 217 19.76 -13.08 -0.04
C GLN A 217 19.65 -13.85 1.26
N PHE A 218 18.69 -14.78 1.37
CA PHE A 218 18.39 -15.52 2.59
C PHE A 218 18.89 -16.98 2.59
N GLY A 219 19.72 -17.36 1.59
CA GLY A 219 20.30 -18.71 1.52
C GLY A 219 19.26 -19.83 1.34
N GLY A 220 18.04 -19.52 0.88
CA GLY A 220 16.97 -20.50 0.73
C GLY A 220 16.22 -20.87 2.01
N VAL A 221 16.65 -20.37 3.15
CA VAL A 221 16.07 -20.72 4.47
C VAL A 221 14.55 -20.42 4.56
N PRO A 222 14.01 -19.32 3.97
CA PRO A 222 12.57 -19.07 4.00
C PRO A 222 11.72 -20.19 3.41
N TYR A 223 12.21 -20.97 2.43
CA TYR A 223 11.45 -22.10 1.87
C TYR A 223 11.00 -23.11 2.93
N LYS A 224 11.86 -23.40 3.92
CA LYS A 224 11.55 -24.29 5.02
C LYS A 224 10.39 -23.77 5.88
N TYR A 225 10.39 -22.48 6.17
CA TYR A 225 9.37 -21.86 7.01
C TYR A 225 8.02 -21.71 6.28
N PHE A 226 8.04 -21.32 5.02
CA PHE A 226 6.84 -21.29 4.19
C PHE A 226 6.29 -22.69 3.93
N GLY A 227 7.16 -23.68 3.73
CA GLY A 227 6.77 -25.09 3.60
C GLY A 227 6.07 -25.60 4.85
N ASP A 228 6.71 -25.49 6.03
CA ASP A 228 6.10 -25.87 7.32
C ASP A 228 4.72 -25.20 7.52
N TRP A 229 4.62 -23.92 7.20
CA TRP A 229 3.36 -23.19 7.32
C TRP A 229 2.25 -23.76 6.45
N THR A 230 2.49 -23.92 5.15
CA THR A 230 1.46 -24.43 4.22
C THR A 230 1.16 -25.91 4.44
N ASP A 231 2.12 -26.72 4.90
CA ASP A 231 1.91 -28.13 5.25
C ASP A 231 1.00 -28.25 6.48
N ARG A 232 1.19 -27.42 7.51
CA ARG A 232 0.30 -27.36 8.69
C ARG A 232 -1.11 -26.92 8.33
N VAL A 233 -1.25 -25.89 7.48
CA VAL A 233 -2.55 -25.47 6.95
C VAL A 233 -3.25 -26.59 6.18
N ALA A 234 -2.51 -27.30 5.32
CA ALA A 234 -3.04 -28.45 4.58
C ALA A 234 -3.46 -29.62 5.46
N GLN A 235 -2.82 -29.77 6.63
CA GLN A 235 -3.18 -30.77 7.66
C GLN A 235 -4.36 -30.33 8.54
N GLY A 236 -4.94 -29.13 8.30
CA GLY A 236 -6.13 -28.62 8.98
C GLY A 236 -5.83 -27.75 10.20
N GLU A 237 -4.59 -27.30 10.41
CA GLU A 237 -4.29 -26.32 11.45
C GLU A 237 -4.97 -24.99 11.13
N LEU A 238 -5.60 -24.38 12.14
CA LEU A 238 -6.36 -23.15 12.02
C LEU A 238 -5.68 -22.01 12.79
N PRO A 239 -5.94 -20.74 12.41
CA PRO A 239 -5.50 -19.58 13.18
C PRO A 239 -5.95 -19.68 14.65
N LYS A 240 -5.04 -19.44 15.60
CA LYS A 240 -5.33 -19.46 17.05
C LYS A 240 -6.32 -18.38 17.46
N ASN A 241 -6.23 -17.21 16.86
CA ASN A 241 -7.09 -16.07 17.13
C ASN A 241 -8.26 -16.01 16.14
N LYS A 242 -9.43 -15.57 16.64
CA LYS A 242 -10.62 -15.32 15.81
C LYS A 242 -10.76 -13.81 15.62
N PRO A 243 -11.03 -13.31 14.41
CA PRO A 243 -11.29 -11.89 14.20
C PRO A 243 -12.59 -11.45 14.86
N ALA A 244 -12.59 -10.26 15.44
CA ALA A 244 -13.81 -9.61 15.88
C ALA A 244 -14.59 -9.07 14.67
N ARG A 245 -15.92 -9.02 14.77
CA ARG A 245 -16.75 -8.34 13.77
C ARG A 245 -16.57 -6.83 13.90
N PRO A 246 -16.73 -6.05 12.80
CA PRO A 246 -16.73 -4.60 12.85
C PRO A 246 -17.75 -4.05 13.87
N GLU A 247 -17.34 -3.02 14.62
CA GLU A 247 -18.18 -2.36 15.63
C GLU A 247 -18.12 -0.83 15.47
N GLY A 248 -19.13 -0.14 15.96
CA GLY A 248 -19.18 1.33 15.98
C GLY A 248 -18.97 1.95 14.59
N GLU A 249 -18.03 2.89 14.50
CA GLU A 249 -17.75 3.63 13.28
C GLU A 249 -17.15 2.77 12.14
N GLU A 250 -16.54 1.62 12.46
CA GLU A 250 -16.06 0.65 11.46
C GLU A 250 -17.17 0.13 10.54
N ARG A 251 -18.44 0.26 10.97
CA ARG A 251 -19.62 -0.13 10.19
C ARG A 251 -20.07 0.91 9.17
N ASN A 252 -19.56 2.13 9.25
CA ASN A 252 -19.92 3.24 8.36
C ASN A 252 -19.11 3.27 7.05
N ILE A 253 -18.55 2.15 6.64
CA ILE A 253 -17.71 2.03 5.46
C ILE A 253 -18.52 1.48 4.30
N VAL A 254 -18.43 2.14 3.14
CA VAL A 254 -18.89 1.63 1.84
C VAL A 254 -17.69 1.31 0.98
N VAL A 255 -17.50 0.03 0.64
CA VAL A 255 -16.44 -0.40 -0.25
C VAL A 255 -17.00 -0.57 -1.66
N THR A 256 -16.34 0.05 -2.64
CA THR A 256 -16.64 -0.14 -4.06
C THR A 256 -15.43 -0.74 -4.76
N SER A 257 -15.65 -1.80 -5.54
CA SER A 257 -14.61 -2.50 -6.26
C SER A 257 -14.98 -2.67 -7.73
N TRP A 258 -14.00 -2.48 -8.60
CA TRP A 258 -14.08 -2.76 -10.04
C TRP A 258 -12.96 -3.72 -10.45
N GLU A 259 -13.26 -4.63 -11.36
CA GLU A 259 -12.21 -5.38 -12.09
C GLU A 259 -11.89 -4.60 -13.36
N TRP A 260 -10.72 -3.93 -13.42
CA TRP A 260 -10.42 -2.95 -14.45
C TRP A 260 -9.01 -3.06 -15.07
N SER A 261 -8.47 -4.25 -15.11
CA SER A 261 -7.29 -4.61 -15.89
C SER A 261 -7.57 -5.94 -16.59
N THR A 262 -6.55 -6.67 -17.01
CA THR A 262 -6.65 -8.01 -17.55
C THR A 262 -6.07 -9.03 -16.57
N PRO A 263 -6.53 -10.30 -16.57
CA PRO A 263 -6.11 -11.29 -15.57
C PRO A 263 -4.60 -11.59 -15.56
N ASP A 264 -3.91 -11.32 -16.67
CA ASP A 264 -2.49 -11.59 -16.89
C ASP A 264 -1.60 -10.38 -16.61
N LYS A 265 -2.20 -9.22 -16.29
CA LYS A 265 -1.46 -7.97 -16.02
C LYS A 265 -1.59 -7.55 -14.55
N TYR A 266 -0.50 -6.98 -14.08
CA TYR A 266 -0.36 -6.44 -12.74
C TYR A 266 -0.73 -4.96 -12.72
N LEU A 267 -1.46 -4.54 -11.71
CA LEU A 267 -1.76 -3.14 -11.43
C LEU A 267 -1.16 -2.80 -10.08
N HIS A 268 -0.13 -1.95 -10.08
CA HIS A 268 0.62 -1.62 -8.87
C HIS A 268 -0.07 -0.51 -8.07
N ASP A 269 -0.25 0.66 -8.68
CA ASP A 269 -0.78 1.84 -8.01
C ASP A 269 -1.95 2.47 -8.77
N LEU A 270 -2.73 3.25 -8.02
CA LEU A 270 -3.71 4.18 -8.55
C LEU A 270 -3.14 5.60 -8.53
N ILE A 271 -3.70 6.46 -9.40
CA ILE A 271 -3.37 7.86 -9.41
C ILE A 271 -3.75 8.54 -8.10
N SER A 272 -2.88 9.41 -7.60
CA SER A 272 -3.16 10.33 -6.50
C SER A 272 -3.36 11.76 -7.03
N SER A 273 -3.87 12.66 -6.20
CA SER A 273 -4.01 14.08 -6.53
C SER A 273 -2.97 14.91 -5.79
N ASP A 274 -2.55 16.00 -6.40
CA ASP A 274 -1.84 17.06 -5.69
C ASP A 274 -2.65 17.47 -4.46
N ARG A 275 -2.12 17.22 -3.26
CA ARG A 275 -2.85 17.44 -2.00
C ARG A 275 -3.28 18.89 -1.76
N ARG A 276 -2.65 19.84 -2.44
CA ARG A 276 -3.07 21.25 -2.42
C ARG A 276 -4.37 21.47 -3.20
N HIS A 277 -4.72 20.52 -4.06
CA HIS A 277 -5.90 20.54 -4.94
C HIS A 277 -6.58 19.16 -4.93
N PRO A 278 -7.07 18.67 -3.78
CA PRO A 278 -7.54 17.28 -3.62
C PRO A 278 -8.76 16.94 -4.48
N THR A 279 -9.50 17.96 -4.93
CA THR A 279 -10.73 17.80 -5.73
C THR A 279 -10.51 17.99 -7.22
N VAL A 280 -9.28 18.12 -7.70
CA VAL A 280 -8.97 18.40 -9.12
C VAL A 280 -9.60 17.40 -10.09
N ASN A 281 -9.78 16.18 -9.67
CA ASN A 281 -10.39 15.10 -10.45
C ASN A 281 -11.56 14.44 -9.71
N ALA A 282 -12.31 15.20 -8.91
CA ALA A 282 -13.44 14.67 -8.14
C ALA A 282 -14.42 13.92 -9.06
N TYR A 283 -14.64 12.64 -8.74
CA TYR A 283 -15.49 11.72 -9.53
C TYR A 283 -15.07 11.52 -11.00
N GLY A 284 -13.84 11.90 -11.34
CA GLY A 284 -13.28 11.71 -12.68
C GLY A 284 -12.59 10.36 -12.87
N PRO A 285 -11.99 10.12 -14.07
CA PRO A 285 -11.31 8.87 -14.38
C PRO A 285 -10.14 8.58 -13.45
N LEU A 286 -9.97 7.29 -13.12
CA LEU A 286 -8.85 6.75 -12.36
C LEU A 286 -7.82 6.15 -13.32
N TYR A 287 -6.56 6.55 -13.18
CA TYR A 287 -5.44 6.05 -13.97
C TYR A 287 -4.65 5.05 -13.14
N GLY A 288 -4.44 3.85 -13.68
CA GLY A 288 -3.68 2.79 -13.02
C GLY A 288 -2.23 2.75 -13.49
N SER A 289 -1.35 2.36 -12.60
CA SER A 289 0.08 2.18 -12.89
C SER A 289 0.38 0.68 -13.04
N PRO A 290 0.54 0.15 -14.28
CA PRO A 290 0.72 -1.28 -14.51
C PRO A 290 2.16 -1.76 -14.28
N GLU A 291 3.06 -0.90 -13.91
CA GLU A 291 4.47 -1.11 -13.61
C GLU A 291 5.14 -2.13 -14.53
N TYR A 292 5.55 -3.29 -14.01
CA TYR A 292 6.32 -4.30 -14.73
C TYR A 292 5.56 -5.00 -15.86
N SER A 293 4.23 -4.90 -15.90
CA SER A 293 3.44 -5.83 -16.69
C SER A 293 3.15 -5.37 -18.11
N THR A 294 2.89 -4.08 -18.33
CA THR A 294 2.51 -3.59 -19.66
C THR A 294 2.69 -2.09 -19.82
N ASP A 295 2.82 -1.64 -21.07
CA ASP A 295 2.75 -0.22 -21.43
C ASP A 295 1.31 0.30 -21.58
N ASN A 296 0.30 -0.57 -21.48
CA ASN A 296 -1.10 -0.17 -21.58
C ASN A 296 -1.63 0.23 -20.20
N MET A 297 -1.61 1.53 -19.90
CA MET A 297 -2.17 2.11 -18.68
C MET A 297 -3.69 1.99 -18.69
N PRO A 298 -4.32 1.27 -17.75
CA PRO A 298 -5.77 1.21 -17.67
C PRO A 298 -6.33 2.51 -17.08
N ILE A 299 -7.47 2.92 -17.61
CA ILE A 299 -8.21 4.13 -17.20
C ILE A 299 -9.64 3.72 -16.94
N LEU A 300 -10.06 3.77 -15.67
CA LEU A 300 -11.43 3.49 -15.25
C LEU A 300 -12.21 4.80 -15.11
N ASP A 301 -13.32 4.90 -15.82
CA ASP A 301 -14.31 5.95 -15.56
C ASP A 301 -15.39 5.44 -14.59
N PRO A 302 -15.41 5.91 -13.34
CA PRO A 302 -16.35 5.43 -12.31
C PRO A 302 -17.80 5.87 -12.60
N LYS A 303 -18.04 6.88 -13.44
CA LYS A 303 -19.39 7.32 -13.81
C LYS A 303 -20.06 6.39 -14.80
N THR A 304 -19.28 5.85 -15.73
CA THR A 304 -19.77 4.96 -16.78
C THR A 304 -19.42 3.50 -16.54
N ASN A 305 -18.61 3.20 -15.53
CA ASN A 305 -18.05 1.89 -15.23
C ASN A 305 -17.31 1.27 -16.44
N LYS A 306 -16.70 2.10 -17.26
CA LYS A 306 -15.93 1.67 -18.43
C LYS A 306 -14.44 1.74 -18.17
N VAL A 307 -13.73 0.74 -18.69
CA VAL A 307 -12.27 0.73 -18.76
C VAL A 307 -11.82 1.03 -20.17
N SER A 308 -10.85 1.90 -20.31
CA SER A 308 -10.10 2.15 -21.53
C SER A 308 -8.60 2.02 -21.25
N PHE A 309 -7.79 1.97 -22.30
CA PHE A 309 -6.34 1.82 -22.16
C PHE A 309 -5.63 2.91 -22.94
N PHE A 310 -4.60 3.48 -22.33
CA PHE A 310 -3.68 4.40 -22.98
C PHE A 310 -2.31 3.70 -23.11
N LYS A 311 -1.85 3.49 -24.36
CA LYS A 311 -0.51 2.94 -24.58
C LYS A 311 0.53 4.04 -24.36
N MET A 312 1.29 3.92 -23.27
CA MET A 312 2.36 4.85 -22.93
C MET A 312 3.51 4.68 -23.92
N PRO A 313 3.90 5.75 -24.65
CA PRO A 313 5.05 5.68 -25.53
C PRO A 313 6.36 5.80 -24.77
N VAL A 314 7.42 5.30 -25.36
CA VAL A 314 8.81 5.54 -24.96
C VAL A 314 9.57 6.18 -26.11
N ARG A 315 10.65 6.92 -25.80
CA ARG A 315 11.47 7.56 -26.84
C ARG A 315 12.26 6.53 -27.65
N ASP A 316 12.75 5.51 -26.95
CA ASP A 316 13.62 4.48 -27.53
C ASP A 316 12.85 3.14 -27.58
N PRO A 317 12.05 2.87 -28.63
CA PRO A 317 11.19 1.68 -28.68
C PRO A 317 11.98 0.36 -28.75
N GLU A 318 13.26 0.42 -29.13
CA GLU A 318 14.17 -0.74 -29.18
C GLU A 318 14.87 -1.02 -27.84
N MET A 319 14.66 -0.17 -26.80
CA MET A 319 15.23 -0.45 -25.49
C MET A 319 14.66 -1.75 -24.90
N PRO A 320 15.44 -2.49 -24.08
CA PRO A 320 14.96 -3.72 -23.45
C PRO A 320 13.69 -3.49 -22.61
N VAL A 321 12.84 -4.50 -22.52
CA VAL A 321 11.74 -4.51 -21.55
C VAL A 321 12.30 -4.35 -20.14
N SER A 322 11.59 -3.64 -19.28
CA SER A 322 12.03 -3.26 -17.95
C SER A 322 11.37 -4.10 -16.87
N LEU A 323 12.18 -4.71 -16.01
CA LEU A 323 11.76 -5.46 -14.83
C LEU A 323 11.71 -4.63 -13.53
N GLY A 324 11.88 -3.33 -13.63
CA GLY A 324 11.93 -2.45 -12.48
C GLY A 324 13.25 -1.72 -12.31
N PRO A 325 13.42 -0.93 -11.25
CA PRO A 325 14.62 -0.15 -11.03
C PRO A 325 15.85 -1.04 -11.00
N GLY A 326 16.77 -0.81 -11.94
CA GLY A 326 18.02 -1.53 -12.02
C GLY A 326 18.01 -2.86 -12.77
N HIS A 327 16.86 -3.33 -13.26
CA HIS A 327 16.78 -4.58 -14.03
C HIS A 327 16.43 -4.27 -15.48
N ALA A 328 17.39 -4.39 -16.37
CA ALA A 328 17.18 -4.47 -17.80
C ALA A 328 17.28 -5.94 -18.20
N GLY A 329 16.22 -6.51 -18.76
CA GLY A 329 16.23 -7.90 -19.21
C GLY A 329 14.83 -8.42 -19.52
N THR A 330 14.74 -9.61 -20.08
CA THR A 330 13.46 -10.28 -20.32
C THR A 330 12.90 -10.83 -19.03
N VAL A 331 11.68 -10.42 -18.69
CA VAL A 331 10.88 -11.06 -17.64
C VAL A 331 10.42 -12.40 -18.15
N LYS A 332 10.85 -13.47 -17.56
CA LYS A 332 10.33 -14.79 -17.86
C LYS A 332 10.27 -15.66 -16.61
N PRO A 333 9.34 -16.60 -16.55
CA PRO A 333 9.37 -17.63 -15.53
C PRO A 333 10.71 -18.39 -15.56
N LEU A 334 11.21 -18.80 -14.39
CA LEU A 334 12.35 -19.71 -14.29
C LEU A 334 11.95 -21.17 -14.53
N ALA A 335 10.67 -21.46 -14.36
CA ALA A 335 10.06 -22.74 -14.69
C ALA A 335 8.64 -22.49 -15.20
N ASP A 336 8.14 -23.39 -16.05
CA ASP A 336 6.83 -23.25 -16.67
C ASP A 336 5.71 -23.10 -15.63
N SER A 337 4.86 -22.11 -15.84
CA SER A 337 3.62 -21.97 -15.08
C SER A 337 2.62 -23.07 -15.47
N PRO A 338 1.91 -23.68 -14.52
CA PRO A 338 0.85 -24.62 -14.86
C PRO A 338 -0.36 -23.98 -15.56
N TYR A 339 -0.41 -22.64 -15.65
CA TYR A 339 -1.52 -21.88 -16.23
C TYR A 339 -1.20 -21.28 -17.60
N TRP A 340 0.06 -20.83 -17.83
CA TRP A 340 0.49 -20.19 -19.08
C TRP A 340 1.84 -20.70 -19.62
N GLY A 341 2.30 -21.87 -19.15
CA GLY A 341 3.58 -22.42 -19.60
C GLY A 341 4.76 -21.49 -19.31
N GLY A 342 5.73 -21.47 -20.20
CA GLY A 342 6.90 -20.59 -20.14
C GLY A 342 6.71 -19.23 -20.82
N GLU A 343 5.47 -18.81 -21.10
CA GLU A 343 5.17 -17.58 -21.82
C GLU A 343 5.58 -16.34 -21.01
N VAL A 344 6.18 -15.36 -21.70
CA VAL A 344 6.50 -14.04 -21.14
C VAL A 344 5.28 -13.15 -21.31
N LEU A 345 4.55 -12.94 -20.22
CA LEU A 345 3.34 -12.13 -20.22
C LEU A 345 3.60 -10.64 -19.96
N TRP A 346 4.72 -10.32 -19.30
CA TRP A 346 5.07 -8.95 -18.91
C TRP A 346 6.15 -8.39 -19.82
N ASP A 347 5.83 -7.29 -20.51
CA ASP A 347 6.63 -6.76 -21.60
C ASP A 347 6.80 -5.22 -21.59
N THR A 348 6.58 -4.58 -20.44
CA THR A 348 6.64 -3.12 -20.33
C THR A 348 8.01 -2.54 -20.68
N ARG A 349 8.02 -1.39 -21.34
CA ARG A 349 9.17 -0.49 -21.48
C ARG A 349 8.98 0.79 -20.68
N ALA A 350 7.76 1.34 -20.68
CA ALA A 350 7.43 2.55 -19.93
C ALA A 350 7.46 2.35 -18.41
N ASN A 351 7.23 1.13 -17.91
CA ASN A 351 7.38 0.78 -16.50
C ASN A 351 6.87 1.87 -15.55
N ASN A 352 5.62 2.32 -15.75
CA ASN A 352 5.01 3.35 -14.93
C ASN A 352 4.71 2.82 -13.53
N HIS A 353 5.38 3.36 -12.51
CA HIS A 353 5.24 2.90 -11.13
C HIS A 353 4.16 3.68 -10.38
N ASN A 354 4.15 5.00 -10.48
CA ASN A 354 3.23 5.85 -9.74
C ASN A 354 2.82 7.07 -10.58
N SER A 355 1.60 7.53 -10.36
CA SER A 355 1.02 8.64 -11.11
C SER A 355 0.36 9.65 -10.16
N MET A 356 0.38 10.94 -10.55
CA MET A 356 -0.22 12.03 -9.79
C MET A 356 -0.84 13.10 -10.69
N PHE A 357 -2.03 13.58 -10.34
CA PHE A 357 -2.59 14.78 -10.96
C PHE A 357 -1.92 16.03 -10.42
N ASP A 358 -1.62 16.95 -11.32
CA ASP A 358 -1.35 18.34 -10.93
C ASP A 358 -2.65 19.16 -10.83
N LYS A 359 -2.51 20.42 -10.43
CA LYS A 359 -3.64 21.36 -10.29
C LYS A 359 -4.40 21.64 -11.59
N GLN A 360 -3.84 21.32 -12.76
CA GLN A 360 -4.48 21.45 -14.06
C GLN A 360 -5.16 20.15 -14.53
N GLY A 361 -5.06 19.07 -13.77
CA GLY A 361 -5.59 17.76 -14.12
C GLY A 361 -4.73 17.01 -15.13
N ARG A 362 -3.45 17.35 -15.27
CA ARG A 362 -2.48 16.58 -16.05
C ARG A 362 -1.93 15.44 -15.19
N VAL A 363 -1.64 14.31 -15.82
CA VAL A 363 -1.13 13.11 -15.16
C VAL A 363 0.39 13.07 -15.28
N TRP A 364 1.08 13.23 -14.16
CA TRP A 364 2.53 13.09 -14.05
C TRP A 364 2.86 11.65 -13.64
N LEU A 365 3.84 11.03 -14.31
CA LEU A 365 4.15 9.62 -14.19
C LEU A 365 5.63 9.42 -13.87
N ALA A 366 5.91 8.64 -12.82
CA ALA A 366 7.24 8.07 -12.61
C ALA A 366 7.41 6.90 -13.58
N ALA A 367 7.90 7.17 -14.79
CA ALA A 367 7.93 6.21 -15.88
C ALA A 367 9.24 6.26 -16.65
N THR A 368 9.64 5.14 -17.22
CA THR A 368 10.79 5.08 -18.11
C THR A 368 10.44 5.73 -19.44
N VAL A 369 11.22 6.71 -19.86
CA VAL A 369 11.02 7.41 -21.15
C VAL A 369 12.11 7.08 -22.16
N ARG A 370 13.27 6.59 -21.70
CA ARG A 370 14.45 6.20 -22.49
C ARG A 370 15.26 5.13 -21.78
N GLY A 371 16.28 4.62 -22.44
CA GLY A 371 17.28 3.75 -21.83
C GLY A 371 17.97 4.37 -20.61
N MET A 372 18.61 3.54 -19.80
CA MET A 372 19.15 3.92 -18.48
C MET A 372 20.34 4.89 -18.54
N ASP A 373 21.05 4.96 -19.66
CA ASP A 373 22.22 5.82 -19.81
C ASP A 373 21.79 7.29 -19.85
N ASN A 374 22.39 8.11 -18.98
CA ASN A 374 21.99 9.50 -18.87
C ASN A 374 22.53 10.37 -20.01
N PRO A 375 21.83 11.47 -20.36
CA PRO A 375 22.36 12.49 -21.26
C PRO A 375 23.70 13.06 -20.75
N ALA A 376 24.50 13.59 -21.67
CA ALA A 376 25.84 14.12 -21.36
C ALA A 376 25.82 15.22 -20.28
N TRP A 377 24.76 16.04 -20.26
CA TRP A 377 24.63 17.12 -19.29
C TRP A 377 24.38 16.64 -17.84
N CYS A 378 24.01 15.36 -17.62
CA CYS A 378 23.94 14.76 -16.28
C CYS A 378 25.30 14.29 -15.74
N LYS A 379 26.27 14.09 -16.62
CA LYS A 379 27.49 13.31 -16.36
C LYS A 379 28.65 14.18 -15.90
N LYS A 380 29.68 13.51 -15.40
CA LYS A 380 30.95 14.16 -15.01
C LYS A 380 31.54 14.95 -16.17
N GLY A 381 31.99 16.17 -15.91
CA GLY A 381 32.59 17.07 -16.90
C GLY A 381 31.56 17.94 -17.64
N SER A 382 30.30 17.82 -17.33
CA SER A 382 29.25 18.72 -17.83
C SER A 382 29.34 20.12 -17.20
N ASN A 383 28.78 21.13 -17.88
CA ASN A 383 28.63 22.48 -17.37
C ASN A 383 27.33 22.66 -16.54
N ASN A 384 26.51 21.62 -16.40
CA ASN A 384 25.32 21.66 -15.59
C ASN A 384 25.67 21.81 -14.11
N LEU A 385 25.07 22.77 -13.42
CA LEU A 385 25.40 23.13 -12.03
C LEU A 385 25.25 21.96 -11.04
N TYR A 386 24.26 21.10 -11.24
CA TYR A 386 24.02 19.95 -10.38
C TYR A 386 25.01 18.81 -10.66
N ALA A 387 25.35 18.59 -11.94
CA ALA A 387 26.35 17.60 -12.34
C ALA A 387 27.78 17.97 -11.90
N GLN A 388 28.09 19.25 -11.77
CA GLN A 388 29.37 19.70 -11.20
C GLN A 388 29.52 19.30 -9.74
N VAL A 389 28.42 19.28 -8.98
CA VAL A 389 28.40 18.90 -7.56
C VAL A 389 28.29 17.38 -7.40
N PHE A 390 27.37 16.76 -8.12
CA PHE A 390 27.08 15.33 -8.00
C PHE A 390 26.65 14.74 -9.35
N PRO A 391 27.59 14.30 -10.19
CA PRO A 391 27.28 13.74 -11.50
C PRO A 391 26.59 12.39 -11.38
N LEU A 392 25.66 12.12 -12.30
CA LEU A 392 24.87 10.90 -12.35
C LEU A 392 24.95 10.28 -13.74
N GLU A 393 25.50 9.08 -13.84
CA GLU A 393 25.75 8.39 -15.10
C GLU A 393 24.51 7.68 -15.65
N ARG A 394 23.62 7.22 -14.75
CA ARG A 394 22.48 6.38 -15.11
C ARG A 394 21.25 6.71 -14.27
N SER A 395 20.06 6.52 -14.89
CA SER A 395 18.76 6.58 -14.19
C SER A 395 17.80 5.51 -14.73
N ALA A 396 17.11 4.79 -13.85
CA ALA A 396 16.27 3.66 -14.25
C ALA A 396 14.89 4.08 -14.78
N ARG A 397 14.24 5.01 -14.11
CA ARG A 397 13.00 5.67 -14.53
C ARG A 397 13.24 7.17 -14.59
N GLN A 398 12.50 7.84 -15.43
CA GLN A 398 12.48 9.29 -15.53
C GLN A 398 11.06 9.79 -15.20
N VAL A 399 10.61 10.83 -15.87
CA VAL A 399 9.26 11.39 -15.71
C VAL A 399 8.58 11.51 -17.08
N ALA A 400 7.30 11.23 -17.11
CA ALA A 400 6.44 11.59 -18.23
C ALA A 400 5.24 12.38 -17.75
N MET A 401 4.57 13.08 -18.68
CA MET A 401 3.34 13.82 -18.39
C MET A 401 2.33 13.61 -19.53
N LEU A 402 1.12 13.17 -19.16
CA LEU A 402 -0.02 13.06 -20.06
C LEU A 402 -1.00 14.19 -19.75
N ASP A 403 -1.38 14.98 -20.76
CA ASP A 403 -2.54 15.86 -20.67
C ASP A 403 -3.78 15.12 -21.20
N PRO A 404 -4.72 14.72 -20.35
CA PRO A 404 -5.89 13.94 -20.76
C PRO A 404 -6.84 14.69 -21.71
N ARG A 405 -6.79 16.02 -21.73
CA ARG A 405 -7.67 16.85 -22.58
C ARG A 405 -7.21 16.87 -24.03
N THR A 406 -5.90 16.80 -24.24
CA THR A 406 -5.28 16.85 -25.57
C THR A 406 -4.68 15.53 -26.00
N MET A 407 -4.57 14.57 -25.07
CA MET A 407 -3.87 13.29 -25.21
C MET A 407 -2.39 13.47 -25.57
N LYS A 408 -1.82 14.65 -25.28
CA LYS A 408 -0.40 14.91 -25.47
C LYS A 408 0.41 14.25 -24.37
N TYR A 409 1.39 13.44 -24.76
CA TYR A 409 2.35 12.81 -23.87
C TYR A 409 3.72 13.47 -24.01
N SER A 410 4.30 13.92 -22.92
CA SER A 410 5.59 14.63 -22.89
C SER A 410 6.61 13.82 -22.11
N PHE A 411 7.84 13.77 -22.61
CA PHE A 411 8.98 13.13 -21.96
C PHE A 411 9.81 14.16 -21.21
N ILE A 412 10.14 13.87 -19.97
CA ILE A 412 11.01 14.69 -19.13
C ILE A 412 12.20 13.84 -18.71
N ASP A 413 13.37 14.15 -19.26
CA ASP A 413 14.61 13.50 -18.87
C ASP A 413 14.99 13.90 -17.46
N THR A 414 15.15 12.93 -16.56
CA THR A 414 15.78 13.13 -15.26
C THR A 414 17.13 12.45 -15.21
N CYS A 415 18.08 13.04 -14.48
CA CYS A 415 19.40 12.45 -14.25
C CYS A 415 19.38 11.41 -13.15
N PHE A 416 18.38 11.43 -12.30
CA PHE A 416 18.13 10.52 -11.19
C PHE A 416 16.96 9.59 -11.51
N GLY A 417 16.96 8.40 -10.91
CA GLY A 417 15.84 7.48 -11.02
C GLY A 417 14.64 7.95 -10.21
N THR A 418 13.42 7.72 -10.70
CA THR A 418 12.17 8.17 -10.07
C THR A 418 11.31 7.01 -9.59
N HIS A 419 10.49 7.26 -8.56
CA HIS A 419 9.60 6.26 -7.96
C HIS A 419 8.25 6.86 -7.57
N HIS A 420 8.19 7.71 -6.53
CA HIS A 420 6.98 8.43 -6.15
C HIS A 420 7.13 9.93 -6.40
N PRO A 421 6.11 10.59 -6.99
CA PRO A 421 6.03 12.04 -7.15
C PRO A 421 5.20 12.69 -6.03
N GLN A 422 5.50 13.94 -5.67
CA GLN A 422 4.65 14.78 -4.83
C GLN A 422 4.95 16.26 -5.09
N PHE A 423 3.92 17.09 -5.20
CA PHE A 423 4.10 18.53 -5.41
C PHE A 423 4.49 19.26 -4.12
N GLY A 424 5.49 20.13 -4.22
CA GLY A 424 5.90 21.04 -3.15
C GLY A 424 4.96 22.24 -2.98
N TYR A 425 5.13 22.95 -1.86
CA TYR A 425 4.32 24.12 -1.52
C TYR A 425 4.95 25.45 -2.01
N ASP A 426 5.81 25.39 -3.02
CA ASP A 426 6.47 26.54 -3.63
C ASP A 426 5.66 27.12 -4.82
N ALA A 427 6.03 28.34 -5.23
CA ALA A 427 5.36 29.07 -6.31
C ALA A 427 5.61 28.45 -7.70
N ASP A 428 6.69 27.70 -7.85
CA ASP A 428 7.11 27.08 -9.11
C ASP A 428 6.39 25.77 -9.40
N ASN A 429 5.54 25.34 -8.48
CA ASN A 429 4.83 24.07 -8.59
C ASN A 429 5.81 22.89 -8.78
N THR A 430 6.85 22.85 -7.97
CA THR A 430 7.91 21.87 -8.09
C THR A 430 7.41 20.47 -7.78
N LEU A 431 7.61 19.52 -8.70
CA LEU A 431 7.36 18.11 -8.51
C LEU A 431 8.60 17.46 -7.89
N TRP A 432 8.51 17.10 -6.63
CA TRP A 432 9.55 16.37 -5.92
C TRP A 432 9.40 14.88 -6.14
N LEU A 433 10.51 14.18 -6.20
CA LEU A 433 10.57 12.77 -6.59
C LEU A 433 11.44 12.00 -5.61
N SER A 434 10.95 10.83 -5.21
CA SER A 434 11.80 9.79 -4.63
C SER A 434 12.30 8.86 -5.73
N GLY A 435 13.26 7.99 -5.43
CA GLY A 435 13.70 6.98 -6.39
C GLY A 435 15.08 6.40 -6.11
N THR A 436 15.63 5.74 -7.10
CA THR A 436 16.97 5.14 -6.99
C THR A 436 18.05 6.21 -7.09
N GLY A 437 18.90 6.23 -6.09
CA GLY A 437 20.03 7.15 -6.01
C GLY A 437 20.02 7.97 -4.71
N PRO A 438 21.17 8.42 -4.25
CA PRO A 438 21.33 9.10 -2.97
C PRO A 438 21.10 10.61 -3.09
N VAL A 439 20.03 11.03 -3.75
CA VAL A 439 19.74 12.42 -4.04
C VAL A 439 18.28 12.79 -3.79
N ALA A 440 18.02 14.02 -3.38
CA ALA A 440 16.75 14.69 -3.56
C ALA A 440 16.68 15.17 -5.01
N GLY A 441 15.63 14.79 -5.75
CA GLY A 441 15.44 15.15 -7.14
C GLY A 441 14.10 15.84 -7.39
N TRP A 442 14.05 16.76 -8.35
CA TRP A 442 12.84 17.52 -8.64
C TRP A 442 12.71 17.96 -10.10
N VAL A 443 11.48 18.28 -10.48
CA VAL A 443 11.13 18.97 -11.71
C VAL A 443 10.45 20.30 -11.38
N ASN A 444 11.00 21.42 -11.80
CA ASN A 444 10.31 22.71 -11.82
C ASN A 444 9.31 22.70 -12.97
N THR A 445 8.03 22.42 -12.65
CA THR A 445 7.02 22.23 -13.69
C THR A 445 6.67 23.52 -14.42
N ARG A 446 6.84 24.71 -13.77
CA ARG A 446 6.66 26.01 -14.45
C ARG A 446 7.72 26.21 -15.53
N VAL A 447 9.01 25.96 -15.22
CA VAL A 447 10.09 26.07 -16.20
C VAL A 447 9.90 25.07 -17.34
N PHE A 448 9.46 23.85 -17.04
CA PHE A 448 9.15 22.87 -18.09
C PHE A 448 8.01 23.33 -18.99
N ASP A 449 6.94 23.88 -18.44
CA ASP A 449 5.80 24.40 -19.19
C ASP A 449 6.20 25.58 -20.09
N GLU A 450 7.11 26.45 -19.62
CA GLU A 450 7.59 27.61 -20.38
C GLU A 450 8.58 27.24 -21.48
N THR A 451 9.42 26.23 -21.29
CA THR A 451 10.58 25.97 -22.16
C THR A 451 10.50 24.64 -22.90
N GLY A 452 9.82 23.64 -22.36
CA GLY A 452 9.87 22.26 -22.84
C GLY A 452 11.24 21.58 -22.67
N ASP A 453 12.17 22.20 -21.94
CA ASP A 453 13.57 21.81 -21.80
C ASP A 453 13.80 21.13 -20.46
N SER A 454 14.07 19.81 -20.49
CA SER A 454 14.30 19.03 -19.30
C SER A 454 15.55 19.49 -18.53
N GLU A 455 16.65 19.84 -19.20
CA GLU A 455 17.89 20.28 -18.55
C GLU A 455 17.68 21.53 -17.70
N LYS A 456 16.82 22.47 -18.17
CA LYS A 456 16.51 23.68 -17.42
C LYS A 456 15.52 23.46 -16.29
N ALA A 457 14.65 22.47 -16.46
CA ALA A 457 13.54 22.23 -15.55
C ALA A 457 13.86 21.34 -14.36
N ILE A 458 14.89 20.47 -14.46
CA ILE A 458 15.21 19.54 -13.38
C ILE A 458 16.37 20.02 -12.50
N GLY A 459 16.40 19.51 -11.30
CA GLY A 459 17.52 19.66 -10.40
C GLY A 459 17.64 18.47 -9.46
N TRP A 460 18.81 18.31 -8.86
CA TRP A 460 19.06 17.30 -7.83
C TRP A 460 20.18 17.72 -6.88
N ALA A 461 20.15 17.20 -5.66
CA ALA A 461 21.21 17.42 -4.69
C ALA A 461 21.46 16.15 -3.87
N PRO A 462 22.73 15.81 -3.55
CA PRO A 462 23.01 14.71 -2.63
C PRO A 462 22.53 15.06 -1.23
N PHE A 463 22.22 14.03 -0.42
CA PHE A 463 21.89 14.22 0.98
C PHE A 463 23.16 14.48 1.79
N VAL A 464 23.29 15.71 2.32
CA VAL A 464 24.46 16.18 3.07
C VAL A 464 24.01 16.66 4.44
N LEU A 465 24.53 16.03 5.50
CA LEU A 465 24.32 16.45 6.89
C LEU A 465 25.31 17.57 7.22
N ASP A 466 24.81 18.63 7.82
CA ASP A 466 25.63 19.67 8.45
C ASP A 466 26.33 19.09 9.69
N SER A 467 27.36 18.31 9.47
CA SER A 467 28.07 17.62 10.55
C SER A 467 29.09 18.49 11.26
N ASN A 468 29.50 19.64 10.71
CA ASN A 468 30.32 20.61 11.38
C ASN A 468 29.49 21.66 12.18
N GLY A 469 28.18 21.74 11.92
CA GLY A 469 27.22 22.55 12.69
C GLY A 469 27.23 24.04 12.36
N ASN A 470 27.73 24.45 11.20
CA ASN A 470 27.86 25.86 10.83
C ASN A 470 26.64 26.42 10.07
N GLY A 471 25.63 25.57 9.75
CA GLY A 471 24.39 25.95 9.07
C GLY A 471 24.54 26.21 7.57
N LYS A 472 25.66 25.84 6.96
CA LYS A 472 25.98 26.01 5.54
C LYS A 472 26.34 24.67 4.97
N ARG A 473 26.02 24.48 3.70
CA ARG A 473 26.48 23.31 2.97
C ARG A 473 27.91 23.54 2.49
N ASP A 474 28.82 22.80 3.07
CA ASP A 474 30.23 22.80 2.71
C ASP A 474 30.60 21.63 1.78
N ASP A 475 31.87 21.50 1.44
CA ASP A 475 32.41 20.27 0.89
C ASP A 475 32.13 19.11 1.86
N PHE A 476 31.95 17.92 1.33
CA PHE A 476 31.55 16.77 2.14
C PHE A 476 32.46 15.57 1.98
N THR A 477 32.51 14.76 3.04
CA THR A 477 33.13 13.44 3.02
C THR A 477 32.12 12.40 2.49
N GLU A 478 32.63 11.43 1.73
CA GLU A 478 31.84 10.31 1.21
C GLU A 478 31.47 9.30 2.31
N PRO A 479 30.35 8.58 2.19
CA PRO A 479 29.96 7.56 3.16
C PRO A 479 31.06 6.50 3.35
N GLY A 480 31.32 6.16 4.62
CA GLY A 480 32.37 5.21 4.99
C GLY A 480 33.79 5.77 5.02
N GLN A 481 33.97 7.03 4.69
CA GLN A 481 35.24 7.73 4.88
C GLN A 481 35.32 8.31 6.31
N PRO A 482 36.53 8.50 6.87
CA PRO A 482 36.70 9.19 8.12
C PRO A 482 36.07 10.59 8.10
N THR A 483 35.47 10.99 9.21
CA THR A 483 34.91 12.34 9.37
C THR A 483 36.01 13.39 9.36
N ASP A 484 35.75 14.49 8.67
CA ASP A 484 36.61 15.68 8.64
C ASP A 484 35.87 16.83 9.35
N PRO A 485 36.38 17.37 10.48
CA PRO A 485 35.70 18.46 11.19
C PRO A 485 35.50 19.74 10.38
N GLY A 486 36.25 19.90 9.29
CA GLY A 486 36.13 21.05 8.37
C GLY A 486 35.13 20.83 7.24
N LYS A 487 34.51 19.66 7.19
CA LYS A 487 33.58 19.25 6.11
C LYS A 487 32.28 18.72 6.66
N ASP A 488 31.28 18.73 5.80
CA ASP A 488 30.02 18.03 6.01
C ASP A 488 30.14 16.52 5.75
N MET A 489 29.07 15.80 5.99
CA MET A 489 29.02 14.36 5.76
C MET A 489 27.89 14.02 4.78
N ARG A 490 28.23 13.41 3.64
CA ARG A 490 27.22 12.84 2.76
C ARG A 490 26.71 11.51 3.30
N ILE A 491 25.42 11.29 3.18
CA ILE A 491 24.77 10.01 3.53
C ILE A 491 24.03 9.44 2.33
N THR A 492 23.91 8.12 2.29
CA THR A 492 23.28 7.44 1.16
C THR A 492 21.76 7.34 1.29
N GLY A 493 21.23 7.41 2.51
CA GLY A 493 19.84 7.04 2.74
C GLY A 493 19.55 5.55 2.45
N GLY A 494 20.57 4.68 2.56
CA GLY A 494 20.46 3.27 2.22
C GLY A 494 20.30 3.05 0.72
N SER A 495 19.21 2.42 0.29
CA SER A 495 18.87 2.17 -1.13
C SER A 495 18.35 3.40 -1.88
N GLY A 496 18.27 4.55 -1.22
CA GLY A 496 17.67 5.79 -1.72
C GLY A 496 16.35 6.13 -1.03
N PRO A 497 15.80 7.34 -1.31
CA PRO A 497 14.52 7.77 -0.76
C PRO A 497 13.36 6.97 -1.37
N TYR A 498 12.34 6.69 -0.53
CA TYR A 498 11.16 5.93 -0.97
C TYR A 498 9.89 6.80 -0.98
N ALA A 499 9.31 7.16 0.17
CA ALA A 499 8.26 8.16 0.21
C ALA A 499 8.84 9.56 -0.04
N VAL A 500 8.02 10.46 -0.57
CA VAL A 500 8.36 11.89 -0.72
C VAL A 500 7.24 12.73 -0.12
N MET A 501 7.57 13.58 0.86
CA MET A 501 6.62 14.23 1.75
C MET A 501 6.98 15.72 1.89
N PRO A 502 6.52 16.60 0.99
CA PRO A 502 6.70 18.04 1.15
C PRO A 502 5.97 18.55 2.40
N ASN A 503 6.69 19.26 3.26
CA ASN A 503 6.15 19.79 4.49
C ASN A 503 5.43 21.14 4.24
N PRO A 504 4.12 21.25 4.55
CA PRO A 504 3.38 22.49 4.33
C PRO A 504 3.79 23.64 5.25
N LYS A 505 4.44 23.36 6.40
CA LYS A 505 4.84 24.35 7.38
C LYS A 505 6.10 25.14 6.98
N ASP A 506 7.13 24.43 6.51
CA ASP A 506 8.46 25.01 6.29
C ASP A 506 8.99 24.81 4.86
N GLY A 507 8.28 24.05 4.03
CA GLY A 507 8.66 23.77 2.64
C GLY A 507 9.81 22.76 2.51
N ALA A 508 10.28 22.15 3.60
CA ALA A 508 11.26 21.08 3.54
C ALA A 508 10.65 19.83 2.94
N ILE A 509 11.49 19.00 2.32
CA ILE A 509 11.07 17.76 1.71
C ILE A 509 11.54 16.61 2.58
N TRP A 510 10.59 15.82 3.03
CA TRP A 510 10.87 14.65 3.85
C TRP A 510 10.80 13.38 2.99
N TYR A 511 11.58 12.40 3.37
CA TYR A 511 11.66 11.10 2.72
C TYR A 511 11.70 9.99 3.77
N THR A 512 11.14 8.83 3.45
CA THR A 512 11.52 7.60 4.13
C THR A 512 12.76 7.03 3.46
N VAL A 513 13.72 6.53 4.23
CA VAL A 513 14.98 6.00 3.73
C VAL A 513 15.33 4.67 4.38
N GLY A 514 16.23 3.95 3.76
CA GLY A 514 16.66 2.65 4.26
C GLY A 514 15.63 1.53 4.08
N VAL A 515 14.67 1.66 3.18
CA VAL A 515 13.58 0.68 2.97
C VAL A 515 14.11 -0.69 2.57
N PHE A 516 14.99 -0.75 1.58
CA PHE A 516 15.54 -2.02 1.05
C PHE A 516 16.92 -2.37 1.60
N GLY A 517 17.46 -1.58 2.52
CA GLY A 517 18.77 -1.81 3.15
C GLY A 517 19.34 -0.56 3.81
N GLY A 518 20.30 -0.75 4.72
CA GLY A 518 20.91 0.32 5.51
C GLY A 518 20.04 0.73 6.71
N GLN A 519 20.40 1.84 7.33
CA GLN A 519 19.69 2.39 8.48
C GLN A 519 18.39 3.05 8.02
N ALA A 520 17.27 2.59 8.55
CA ALA A 520 15.94 3.13 8.22
C ALA A 520 15.62 4.36 9.06
N GLY A 521 14.82 5.26 8.50
CA GLY A 521 14.40 6.47 9.20
C GLY A 521 13.73 7.48 8.28
N PHE A 522 13.56 8.70 8.81
CA PHE A 522 13.15 9.85 8.03
C PHE A 522 14.36 10.72 7.68
N MET A 523 14.40 11.18 6.45
CA MET A 523 15.36 12.15 5.92
C MET A 523 14.62 13.44 5.61
N ARG A 524 15.06 14.56 6.20
CA ARG A 524 14.57 15.88 5.86
C ARG A 524 15.60 16.59 4.98
N PHE A 525 15.17 17.13 3.86
CA PHE A 525 15.98 17.95 2.95
C PHE A 525 15.43 19.37 2.92
N ASP A 526 16.27 20.35 3.13
CA ASP A 526 15.90 21.76 3.01
C ASP A 526 16.30 22.29 1.63
N PRO A 527 15.32 22.65 0.76
CA PRO A 527 15.62 23.12 -0.60
C PRO A 527 16.44 24.42 -0.64
N LYS A 528 16.39 25.24 0.41
CA LYS A 528 17.05 26.56 0.44
C LYS A 528 18.53 26.43 0.74
N THR A 529 18.89 25.60 1.71
CA THR A 529 20.27 25.36 2.13
C THR A 529 20.90 24.17 1.43
N GLN A 530 20.08 23.27 0.88
CA GLN A 530 20.46 21.95 0.37
C GLN A 530 21.14 21.07 1.42
N LEU A 531 20.87 21.30 2.69
CA LEU A 531 21.28 20.47 3.81
C LEU A 531 20.20 19.44 4.13
N SER A 532 20.62 18.34 4.68
CA SER A 532 19.74 17.26 5.15
C SER A 532 19.85 17.05 6.65
N GLU A 533 18.79 16.47 7.22
CA GLU A 533 18.77 15.94 8.57
C GLU A 533 18.31 14.48 8.48
N PHE A 534 18.89 13.60 9.31
CA PHE A 534 18.52 12.20 9.32
C PHE A 534 18.07 11.78 10.73
N TYR A 535 16.94 11.11 10.81
CA TYR A 535 16.33 10.62 12.04
C TYR A 535 16.09 9.12 11.92
N ALA A 536 16.96 8.34 12.56
CA ALA A 536 16.87 6.89 12.54
C ALA A 536 15.70 6.40 13.37
N VAL A 537 14.97 5.41 12.87
CA VAL A 537 13.89 4.77 13.64
C VAL A 537 14.48 4.02 14.84
N PRO A 538 14.05 4.32 16.08
CA PRO A 538 14.52 3.61 17.27
C PRO A 538 13.81 2.27 17.43
N LYS A 539 14.32 1.39 18.31
CA LYS A 539 13.61 0.18 18.72
C LYS A 539 12.26 0.55 19.39
N PRO A 540 11.19 -0.24 19.14
CA PRO A 540 11.16 -1.58 18.52
C PRO A 540 11.13 -1.57 16.98
N GLY A 541 11.22 -0.42 16.32
CA GLY A 541 11.18 -0.30 14.89
C GLY A 541 12.34 -1.01 14.19
N VAL A 542 12.08 -1.54 12.98
CA VAL A 542 13.06 -2.26 12.16
C VAL A 542 13.18 -1.71 10.74
N GLY A 543 12.23 -0.89 10.29
CA GLY A 543 12.27 -0.26 8.97
C GLY A 543 11.00 0.51 8.65
N ILE A 544 11.10 1.61 7.91
CA ILE A 544 9.96 2.43 7.46
C ILE A 544 9.88 2.31 5.95
N ARG A 545 8.64 2.11 5.41
CA ARG A 545 8.42 2.05 3.96
C ARG A 545 7.74 3.32 3.45
N GLY A 546 6.44 3.30 3.25
CA GLY A 546 5.68 4.46 2.80
C GLY A 546 5.35 5.42 3.93
N GLY A 547 5.22 6.70 3.62
CA GLY A 547 4.90 7.69 4.62
C GLY A 547 4.35 8.97 4.04
N ASP A 548 3.78 9.79 4.91
CA ASP A 548 3.24 11.10 4.61
C ASP A 548 3.49 12.08 5.75
N ILE A 549 3.15 13.35 5.55
CA ILE A 549 3.33 14.41 6.54
C ILE A 549 2.02 15.17 6.72
N ASP A 550 1.68 15.50 7.97
CA ASP A 550 0.48 16.26 8.27
C ASP A 550 0.69 17.78 8.16
N THR A 551 -0.39 18.55 8.33
CA THR A 551 -0.34 20.02 8.26
C THR A 551 0.40 20.65 9.44
N ASP A 552 0.67 19.91 10.50
CA ASP A 552 1.48 20.33 11.64
C ASP A 552 2.96 20.01 11.48
N GLY A 553 3.32 19.34 10.38
CA GLY A 553 4.70 18.95 10.05
C GLY A 553 5.17 17.70 10.79
N VAL A 554 4.25 16.88 11.31
CA VAL A 554 4.56 15.56 11.86
C VAL A 554 4.64 14.56 10.71
N ALA A 555 5.75 13.85 10.61
CA ALA A 555 5.92 12.77 9.63
C ALA A 555 5.32 11.47 10.16
N TRP A 556 4.54 10.79 9.30
CA TRP A 556 3.91 9.50 9.57
C TRP A 556 4.47 8.43 8.63
N GLY A 557 4.56 7.19 9.10
CA GLY A 557 5.11 6.13 8.27
C GLY A 557 4.68 4.73 8.65
N SER A 558 4.64 3.87 7.63
CA SER A 558 4.38 2.43 7.78
C SER A 558 5.66 1.74 8.23
N GLU A 559 5.67 1.22 9.44
CA GLU A 559 6.85 0.62 10.06
C GLU A 559 6.75 -0.92 10.04
N SER A 560 7.88 -1.58 9.74
CA SER A 560 7.94 -3.02 9.43
C SER A 560 7.81 -3.95 10.65
N SER A 561 7.77 -3.41 11.87
CA SER A 561 7.48 -4.19 13.09
C SER A 561 5.98 -4.28 13.41
N GLY A 562 5.11 -3.96 12.45
CA GLY A 562 3.66 -4.01 12.65
C GLY A 562 3.10 -2.79 13.37
N HIS A 563 3.70 -1.61 13.14
CA HIS A 563 3.30 -0.35 13.71
C HIS A 563 3.12 0.73 12.64
N LEU A 564 2.17 1.63 12.88
CA LEU A 564 2.23 2.97 12.36
C LEU A 564 3.15 3.79 13.28
N VAL A 565 4.01 4.63 12.70
CA VAL A 565 4.86 5.53 13.48
C VAL A 565 4.61 6.97 13.12
N SER A 566 4.79 7.86 14.11
CA SER A 566 4.89 9.29 13.87
C SER A 566 6.21 9.84 14.41
N PHE A 567 6.71 10.88 13.75
CA PHE A 567 7.90 11.62 14.18
C PHE A 567 7.64 13.13 14.17
N ASP A 568 7.75 13.74 15.33
CA ASP A 568 7.63 15.18 15.53
C ASP A 568 8.99 15.80 15.85
N ARG A 569 9.59 16.46 14.86
CA ARG A 569 10.89 17.12 14.97
C ARG A 569 10.95 18.19 16.07
N ARG A 570 9.81 18.79 16.43
CA ARG A 570 9.73 19.84 17.45
C ARG A 570 10.01 19.32 18.86
N LEU A 571 9.93 18.01 19.07
CA LEU A 571 10.18 17.35 20.35
C LEU A 571 11.66 17.04 20.58
N CYS A 572 12.51 17.20 19.57
CA CYS A 572 13.94 16.94 19.67
C CYS A 572 14.61 17.84 20.73
N LYS A 573 15.37 17.25 21.63
CA LYS A 573 16.08 17.93 22.70
C LYS A 573 17.55 18.22 22.39
N ALA A 574 18.14 17.34 21.58
CA ALA A 574 19.51 17.52 21.10
C ALA A 574 19.57 18.53 19.94
N PRO A 575 20.75 19.10 19.64
CA PRO A 575 20.96 19.89 18.43
C PRO A 575 20.59 19.09 17.18
N LEU A 576 19.96 19.75 16.20
CA LEU A 576 19.49 19.13 14.96
C LEU A 576 20.58 19.00 13.89
N ASN A 577 21.75 19.60 14.13
CA ASN A 577 22.92 19.57 13.27
C ASN A 577 24.20 19.45 14.12
N GLY A 578 25.34 19.32 13.47
CA GLY A 578 26.63 19.15 14.13
C GLY A 578 27.02 17.66 14.32
N PRO A 579 28.19 17.42 14.97
CA PRO A 579 28.81 16.09 15.04
C PRO A 579 27.95 15.02 15.73
N GLY A 580 27.01 15.40 16.58
CA GLY A 580 26.11 14.51 17.31
C GLY A 580 24.79 14.23 16.59
N ALA A 581 24.49 14.90 15.48
CA ALA A 581 23.20 14.85 14.81
C ALA A 581 23.22 13.93 13.56
N THR A 582 23.62 12.67 13.76
CA THR A 582 23.84 11.71 12.65
C THR A 582 22.81 10.59 12.56
N GLY A 583 21.70 10.70 13.30
CA GLY A 583 20.56 9.77 13.19
C GLY A 583 19.87 9.46 14.51
N ASN A 584 20.60 9.09 15.56
CA ASN A 584 20.04 8.64 16.84
C ASN A 584 19.85 9.74 17.90
N HIS A 585 19.90 11.01 17.49
CA HIS A 585 19.94 12.16 18.40
C HIS A 585 18.56 12.65 18.87
N CYS A 586 17.46 12.11 18.31
CA CYS A 586 16.11 12.55 18.65
C CYS A 586 15.13 11.36 18.85
N PRO A 587 15.37 10.48 19.83
CA PRO A 587 14.46 9.35 20.09
C PRO A 587 13.10 9.81 20.64
N GLU A 588 13.02 10.95 21.31
CA GLU A 588 11.81 11.52 21.90
C GLU A 588 10.79 12.03 20.86
N GLY A 589 11.21 12.26 19.63
CA GLY A 589 10.32 12.64 18.54
C GLY A 589 9.42 11.52 18.05
N TRP A 590 9.75 10.29 18.37
CA TRP A 590 9.07 9.10 17.84
C TRP A 590 7.93 8.62 18.73
N LYS A 591 6.82 8.16 18.07
CA LYS A 591 5.73 7.41 18.69
C LYS A 591 5.39 6.21 17.82
N PHE A 592 4.99 5.11 18.48
CA PHE A 592 4.63 3.85 17.85
C PHE A 592 3.17 3.51 18.18
N TYR A 593 2.41 3.16 17.17
CA TYR A 593 1.01 2.75 17.28
C TYR A 593 0.88 1.36 16.65
N ARG A 594 0.66 0.34 17.48
CA ARG A 594 0.54 -1.03 16.99
C ARG A 594 -0.69 -1.16 16.07
N TYR A 595 -0.52 -1.75 14.90
CA TYR A 595 -1.64 -2.10 14.04
C TYR A 595 -2.55 -3.13 14.74
N PRO A 596 -3.87 -3.13 14.48
CA PRO A 596 -4.77 -4.19 14.95
C PRO A 596 -4.37 -5.54 14.33
N GLY A 597 -4.96 -6.62 14.85
CA GLY A 597 -4.71 -7.96 14.32
C GLY A 597 -3.70 -8.79 15.13
N PRO A 598 -3.45 -10.04 14.72
CA PRO A 598 -2.58 -10.96 15.44
C PRO A 598 -1.09 -10.62 15.25
N GLY A 599 -0.24 -11.12 16.16
CA GLY A 599 1.21 -11.16 15.97
C GLY A 599 1.66 -12.55 15.54
N PHE A 600 2.90 -12.68 15.07
CA PHE A 600 3.56 -13.98 14.94
C PHE A 600 3.77 -14.61 16.33
N GLU A 601 3.82 -15.94 16.41
CA GLU A 601 4.12 -16.64 17.64
C GLU A 601 5.48 -16.19 18.21
N GLY A 602 5.49 -15.75 19.48
CA GLY A 602 6.65 -15.16 20.16
C GLY A 602 6.91 -13.69 19.83
N PHE A 603 6.03 -13.04 19.05
CA PHE A 603 6.09 -11.62 18.68
C PHE A 603 4.70 -10.97 18.77
N GLU A 604 3.93 -11.31 19.79
CA GLU A 604 2.55 -10.85 19.98
C GLU A 604 2.44 -9.34 20.23
N ASP A 605 3.54 -8.70 20.64
CA ASP A 605 3.68 -7.24 20.76
C ASP A 605 3.69 -6.52 19.40
N LYS A 606 3.92 -7.25 18.31
CA LYS A 606 3.97 -6.78 16.93
C LYS A 606 2.79 -7.34 16.14
N SER A 607 2.17 -6.53 15.29
CA SER A 607 1.15 -7.04 14.37
C SER A 607 1.80 -7.62 13.11
N VAL A 608 1.18 -8.65 12.53
CA VAL A 608 1.49 -9.09 11.17
C VAL A 608 0.82 -8.23 10.11
N GLU A 609 -0.12 -7.37 10.52
CA GLU A 609 -0.65 -6.33 9.63
C GLU A 609 0.46 -5.34 9.31
N ALA A 610 0.54 -4.97 8.05
CA ALA A 610 1.48 -3.99 7.57
C ALA A 610 0.79 -3.08 6.55
N SER A 611 0.99 -1.80 6.70
CA SER A 611 0.63 -0.84 5.67
C SER A 611 1.78 -0.74 4.67
N TYR A 612 1.47 -0.77 3.39
CA TYR A 612 2.44 -0.54 2.33
C TYR A 612 2.85 0.94 2.29
N TYR A 613 1.87 1.83 2.43
CA TYR A 613 2.03 3.27 2.40
C TYR A 613 1.06 3.93 3.37
N THR A 614 1.51 4.89 4.15
CA THR A 614 0.67 5.72 4.99
C THR A 614 0.38 7.01 4.27
N TRP A 615 -0.89 7.38 4.16
CA TRP A 615 -1.36 8.69 3.71
C TRP A 615 -1.92 9.45 4.89
N VAL A 616 -1.95 10.78 4.80
CA VAL A 616 -2.58 11.63 5.82
C VAL A 616 -3.73 12.39 5.17
N ASP A 617 -4.94 12.18 5.68
CA ASP A 617 -6.10 13.00 5.31
C ASP A 617 -5.97 14.39 5.96
N GLN A 618 -5.36 15.31 5.24
CA GLN A 618 -5.15 16.69 5.70
C GLN A 618 -6.43 17.54 5.67
N HIS A 619 -7.47 17.11 4.96
CA HIS A 619 -8.63 17.93 4.60
C HIS A 619 -9.95 17.38 5.14
N ASN A 620 -9.91 16.40 6.03
CA ASN A 620 -11.10 15.73 6.56
C ASN A 620 -12.02 15.19 5.44
N THR A 621 -11.44 14.59 4.40
CA THR A 621 -12.20 14.00 3.28
C THR A 621 -13.00 12.78 3.69
N LEU A 622 -12.54 12.07 4.73
CA LEU A 622 -13.20 10.91 5.31
C LEU A 622 -14.22 11.24 6.40
N GLY A 623 -14.30 12.51 6.81
CA GLY A 623 -15.19 12.91 7.91
C GLY A 623 -14.73 12.51 9.31
N LEU A 624 -13.47 12.02 9.46
CA LEU A 624 -12.89 11.55 10.72
C LEU A 624 -12.06 12.62 11.45
N GLY A 625 -11.92 13.78 10.87
CA GLY A 625 -11.05 14.87 11.32
C GLY A 625 -9.91 15.17 10.35
N GLU A 626 -9.25 16.30 10.54
CA GLU A 626 -8.04 16.67 9.78
C GLU A 626 -6.81 15.95 10.34
N ASN A 627 -5.81 15.72 9.48
CA ASN A 627 -4.53 15.11 9.85
C ASN A 627 -4.65 13.66 10.36
N ILE A 628 -5.60 12.91 9.84
CA ILE A 628 -5.78 11.49 10.18
C ILE A 628 -4.90 10.63 9.28
N PRO A 629 -3.94 9.85 9.83
CA PRO A 629 -3.18 8.87 9.05
C PRO A 629 -4.07 7.67 8.68
N ILE A 630 -3.99 7.25 7.41
CA ILE A 630 -4.77 6.18 6.79
C ILE A 630 -3.87 5.22 6.01
#